data_4d1005d20dfd6ac41997fb1fc74e3ca7
#
_entry.id   4d1005d20dfd6ac41997fb1fc74e3ca7
#
_cell.length_a   1.000
_cell.length_b   1.000
_cell.length_c   1.000
_cell.angle_alpha   90.00
_cell.angle_beta   90.00
_cell.angle_gamma   90.00
#
_symmetry.space_group_name_H-M   'P 1'
#
loop_
_entity.id
_entity.type
_entity.pdbx_description
1 polymer ?
#
loop_
_entity_poly.entity_id
_entity_poly.type
_entity_poly.pdbx_seq_one_letter_code
_entity_poly.pdbx_strand_id
1 'polypeptide(L)'
;MLYKFSDAELMLAPDGSIYHLRLHPEQLTDTVLLVGDPARVALVGEHLTRVEPLADNREFRSLRGWRGDTPITVLSTGIGAGCIDIVINELDILANIDLRLRRPNFSTRSLRLIRLGTSGAL
;
A
#
# COMPACT_ATOMS: atom_id res chain seq x y z
N MET A 1 -21.78 -17.66 10.17
CA MET A 1 -20.48 -18.19 9.67
C MET A 1 -19.74 -17.06 8.96
N LEU A 2 -18.48 -16.86 9.32
CA LEU A 2 -17.66 -15.84 8.67
C LEU A 2 -17.14 -16.37 7.33
N TYR A 3 -17.18 -15.52 6.30
CA TYR A 3 -16.66 -15.86 4.99
C TYR A 3 -15.13 -16.00 5.06
N LYS A 4 -14.61 -17.01 4.38
CA LYS A 4 -13.18 -17.24 4.26
C LYS A 4 -12.80 -17.18 2.78
N PHE A 5 -11.88 -16.28 2.43
CA PHE A 5 -11.44 -16.12 1.05
C PHE A 5 -10.56 -17.29 0.60
N SER A 6 -10.81 -17.78 -0.61
CA SER A 6 -9.98 -18.81 -1.23
C SER A 6 -8.64 -18.22 -1.70
N ASP A 7 -7.71 -19.10 -2.11
CA ASP A 7 -6.42 -18.67 -2.63
C ASP A 7 -6.57 -17.82 -3.90
N ALA A 8 -7.59 -18.10 -4.72
CA ALA A 8 -7.83 -17.33 -5.94
C ALA A 8 -8.41 -15.95 -5.66
N GLU A 9 -9.20 -15.82 -4.59
CA GLU A 9 -9.82 -14.55 -4.21
C GLU A 9 -8.86 -13.64 -3.43
N LEU A 10 -7.96 -14.23 -2.65
CA LEU A 10 -6.99 -13.51 -1.83
C LEU A 10 -5.61 -14.09 -2.12
N MET A 11 -4.87 -13.45 -3.01
CA MET A 11 -3.54 -13.89 -3.40
C MET A 11 -2.50 -13.29 -2.46
N LEU A 12 -1.68 -14.16 -1.88
CA LEU A 12 -0.58 -13.77 -1.00
C LEU A 12 0.74 -14.25 -1.57
N ALA A 13 1.81 -13.53 -1.22
CA ALA A 13 3.17 -13.96 -1.51
C ALA A 13 3.59 -15.08 -0.54
N PRO A 14 4.68 -15.81 -0.82
CA PRO A 14 5.11 -16.91 0.05
C PRO A 14 5.37 -16.52 1.51
N ASP A 15 5.75 -15.26 1.77
CA ASP A 15 5.99 -14.75 3.13
C ASP A 15 4.70 -14.28 3.84
N GLY A 16 3.53 -14.45 3.21
CA GLY A 16 2.25 -14.02 3.76
C GLY A 16 1.89 -12.57 3.48
N SER A 17 2.75 -11.80 2.80
CA SER A 17 2.43 -10.43 2.39
C SER A 17 1.44 -10.42 1.23
N ILE A 18 0.77 -9.28 1.00
CA ILE A 18 -0.13 -9.14 -0.15
C ILE A 18 0.67 -9.26 -1.47
N TYR A 19 0.05 -9.84 -2.47
CA TYR A 19 0.77 -10.40 -3.63
C TYR A 19 1.59 -9.38 -4.44
N HIS A 20 1.01 -8.23 -4.79
CA HIS A 20 1.73 -7.24 -5.63
C HIS A 20 2.54 -6.26 -4.77
N LEU A 21 1.93 -5.66 -3.76
CA LEU A 21 2.59 -4.64 -2.95
C LEU A 21 3.64 -5.21 -1.99
N ARG A 22 3.57 -6.49 -1.69
CA ARG A 22 4.51 -7.17 -0.77
C ARG A 22 4.55 -6.53 0.61
N LEU A 23 3.41 -6.02 1.06
CA LEU A 23 3.24 -5.41 2.38
C LEU A 23 2.46 -6.33 3.30
N HIS A 24 2.76 -6.23 4.59
CA HIS A 24 1.97 -6.82 5.66
C HIS A 24 1.05 -5.76 6.27
N PRO A 25 -0.11 -6.12 6.82
CA PRO A 25 -1.05 -5.15 7.38
C PRO A 25 -0.44 -4.20 8.42
N GLU A 26 0.46 -4.70 9.27
CA GLU A 26 1.09 -3.91 10.32
C GLU A 26 2.07 -2.86 9.79
N GLN A 27 2.50 -2.98 8.54
CA GLN A 27 3.38 -2.00 7.90
C GLN A 27 2.62 -0.81 7.35
N LEU A 28 1.32 -0.95 7.11
CA LEU A 28 0.49 0.08 6.50
C LEU A 28 0.03 1.09 7.53
N THR A 29 0.27 2.37 7.25
CA THR A 29 -0.22 3.49 8.04
C THR A 29 -1.57 3.97 7.51
N ASP A 30 -2.30 4.76 8.30
CA ASP A 30 -3.61 5.26 7.88
C ASP A 30 -3.53 6.33 6.79
N THR A 31 -2.40 7.02 6.70
CA THR A 31 -2.14 7.99 5.64
C THR A 31 -1.17 7.38 4.64
N VAL A 32 -1.57 7.29 3.38
CA VAL A 32 -0.78 6.72 2.29
C VAL A 32 -0.61 7.76 1.20
N LEU A 33 0.64 8.03 0.86
CA LEU A 33 0.99 8.95 -0.22
C LEU A 33 1.34 8.13 -1.45
N LEU A 34 0.60 8.36 -2.52
CA LEU A 34 0.76 7.62 -3.78
C LEU A 34 1.50 8.49 -4.79
N VAL A 35 2.51 7.90 -5.43
CA VAL A 35 3.25 8.51 -6.54
C VAL A 35 3.24 7.54 -7.73
N GLY A 36 3.42 8.06 -8.95
CA GLY A 36 3.44 7.20 -10.13
C GLY A 36 4.78 6.48 -10.27
N ASP A 37 5.86 7.22 -10.34
CA ASP A 37 7.20 6.69 -10.59
C ASP A 37 7.83 6.15 -9.30
N PRO A 38 8.34 4.90 -9.32
CA PRO A 38 9.07 4.35 -8.17
C PRO A 38 10.24 5.23 -7.68
N ALA A 39 10.90 5.94 -8.58
CA ALA A 39 12.00 6.85 -8.22
C ALA A 39 11.56 7.99 -7.29
N ARG A 40 10.29 8.39 -7.36
CA ARG A 40 9.76 9.46 -6.51
C ARG A 40 9.53 9.03 -5.07
N VAL A 41 9.44 7.74 -4.81
CA VAL A 41 9.28 7.23 -3.45
C VAL A 41 10.43 7.70 -2.56
N ALA A 42 11.67 7.56 -3.03
CA ALA A 42 12.85 8.01 -2.30
C ALA A 42 12.87 9.54 -2.15
N LEU A 43 12.45 10.28 -3.19
CA LEU A 43 12.40 11.75 -3.13
C LEU A 43 11.43 12.23 -2.06
N VAL A 44 10.26 11.63 -1.96
CA VAL A 44 9.29 11.94 -0.89
C VAL A 44 9.88 11.58 0.47
N GLY A 45 10.57 10.46 0.56
CA GLY A 45 11.22 10.01 1.80
C GLY A 45 12.21 11.02 2.35
N GLU A 46 12.86 11.83 1.50
CA GLU A 46 13.78 12.89 1.93
C GLU A 46 13.09 13.96 2.78
N HIS A 47 11.79 14.09 2.67
CA HIS A 47 10.97 15.04 3.43
C HIS A 47 10.36 14.44 4.70
N LEU A 48 10.68 13.19 5.02
CA LEU A 48 10.18 12.48 6.17
C LEU A 48 11.30 12.17 7.14
N THR A 49 10.94 11.88 8.40
CA THR A 49 11.88 11.42 9.43
C THR A 49 11.67 9.94 9.72
N ARG A 50 12.65 9.31 10.31
CA ARG A 50 12.61 7.88 10.70
C ARG A 50 12.17 6.98 9.56
N VAL A 51 12.73 7.22 8.37
CA VAL A 51 12.36 6.50 7.15
C VAL A 51 12.90 5.08 7.17
N GLU A 52 12.04 4.11 6.82
CA GLU A 52 12.45 2.74 6.61
C GLU A 52 11.88 2.22 5.28
N PRO A 53 12.68 1.54 4.47
CA PRO A 53 12.15 0.89 3.27
C PRO A 53 11.26 -0.28 3.67
N LEU A 54 10.18 -0.50 2.92
CA LEU A 54 9.25 -1.58 3.18
C LEU A 54 9.32 -2.69 2.12
N ALA A 55 9.08 -2.35 0.85
CA ALA A 55 9.06 -3.33 -0.22
C ALA A 55 9.49 -2.70 -1.55
N ASP A 56 9.93 -3.55 -2.47
CA ASP A 56 10.30 -3.16 -3.82
C ASP A 56 10.02 -4.35 -4.74
N ASN A 57 8.84 -4.33 -5.39
CA ASN A 57 8.40 -5.40 -6.26
C ASN A 57 7.75 -4.82 -7.52
N ARG A 58 8.30 -5.12 -8.68
CA ARG A 58 7.83 -4.58 -9.96
C ARG A 58 7.84 -3.04 -9.91
N GLU A 59 6.73 -2.40 -10.29
CA GLU A 59 6.53 -0.95 -10.19
C GLU A 59 6.11 -0.48 -8.79
N PHE A 60 5.91 -1.39 -7.85
CA PHE A 60 5.39 -1.11 -6.51
C PHE A 60 6.54 -1.06 -5.50
N ARG A 61 7.00 0.14 -5.22
CA ARG A 61 8.02 0.41 -4.22
C ARG A 61 7.41 1.19 -3.07
N SER A 62 7.80 0.88 -1.85
CA SER A 62 7.23 1.55 -0.69
C SER A 62 8.25 1.78 0.41
N LEU A 63 7.97 2.81 1.21
CA LEU A 63 8.68 3.11 2.44
C LEU A 63 7.69 3.65 3.47
N ARG A 64 8.10 3.68 4.71
CA ARG A 64 7.34 4.32 5.78
C ARG A 64 8.23 5.35 6.46
N GLY A 65 7.65 6.49 6.80
CA GLY A 65 8.34 7.55 7.51
C GLY A 65 7.35 8.37 8.32
N TRP A 66 7.84 9.44 8.89
CA TRP A 66 7.06 10.30 9.76
C TRP A 66 7.16 11.74 9.33
N ARG A 67 6.04 12.44 9.39
CA ARG A 67 6.03 13.90 9.28
C ARG A 67 5.41 14.44 10.56
N GLY A 68 6.27 14.98 11.44
CA GLY A 68 5.83 15.29 12.79
C GLY A 68 5.42 14.02 13.53
N ASP A 69 4.20 13.97 14.02
CA ASP A 69 3.65 12.81 14.72
C ASP A 69 2.82 11.90 13.82
N THR A 70 2.76 12.20 12.53
CA THR A 70 1.95 11.42 11.58
C THR A 70 2.81 10.41 10.83
N PRO A 71 2.55 9.11 10.98
CA PRO A 71 3.21 8.10 10.17
C PRO A 71 2.60 8.07 8.77
N ILE A 72 3.46 7.96 7.77
CA ILE A 72 3.05 7.98 6.35
C ILE A 72 3.69 6.81 5.64
N THR A 73 2.90 6.09 4.87
CA THR A 73 3.37 5.11 3.90
C THR A 73 3.46 5.79 2.54
N VAL A 74 4.60 5.71 1.89
CA VAL A 74 4.78 6.21 0.52
C VAL A 74 4.85 5.00 -0.41
N LEU A 75 4.07 5.03 -1.48
CA LEU A 75 3.92 3.89 -2.37
C LEU A 75 3.85 4.35 -3.82
N SER A 76 4.64 3.73 -4.68
CA SER A 76 4.52 3.94 -6.13
C SER A 76 3.44 3.05 -6.72
N THR A 77 2.69 3.59 -7.66
CA THR A 77 1.62 2.86 -8.36
C THR A 77 2.03 2.35 -9.73
N GLY A 78 3.08 2.92 -10.32
CA GLY A 78 3.35 2.74 -11.73
C GLY A 78 2.41 3.59 -12.57
N ILE A 79 2.35 3.29 -13.87
CA ILE A 79 1.56 4.04 -14.84
C ILE A 79 0.37 3.20 -15.28
N GLY A 80 -0.79 3.85 -15.40
CA GLY A 80 -1.99 3.25 -15.98
C GLY A 80 -3.04 2.83 -14.96
N ALA A 81 -4.26 2.69 -15.46
CA ALA A 81 -5.43 2.39 -14.63
C ALA A 81 -5.36 1.01 -13.98
N GLY A 82 -4.77 0.03 -14.66
CA GLY A 82 -4.64 -1.32 -14.12
C GLY A 82 -3.77 -1.37 -12.86
N CYS A 83 -2.67 -0.64 -12.85
CA CYS A 83 -1.80 -0.57 -11.67
C CYS A 83 -2.48 0.11 -10.50
N ILE A 84 -3.23 1.18 -10.75
CA ILE A 84 -3.98 1.88 -9.70
C ILE A 84 -5.05 0.98 -9.12
N ASP A 85 -5.76 0.22 -9.95
CA ASP A 85 -6.76 -0.73 -9.50
C ASP A 85 -6.16 -1.77 -8.54
N ILE A 86 -5.02 -2.35 -8.91
CA ILE A 86 -4.29 -3.29 -8.05
C ILE A 86 -3.94 -2.62 -6.71
N VAL A 87 -3.39 -1.42 -6.73
CA VAL A 87 -2.97 -0.71 -5.53
C VAL A 87 -4.15 -0.45 -4.60
N ILE A 88 -5.24 0.10 -5.12
CA ILE A 88 -6.41 0.44 -4.29
C ILE A 88 -7.02 -0.82 -3.68
N ASN A 89 -7.17 -1.88 -4.46
CA ASN A 89 -7.71 -3.14 -3.95
C ASN A 89 -6.81 -3.77 -2.91
N GLU A 90 -5.50 -3.80 -3.12
CA GLU A 90 -4.58 -4.39 -2.16
C GLU A 90 -4.44 -3.56 -0.88
N LEU A 91 -4.52 -2.23 -0.97
CA LEU A 91 -4.56 -1.38 0.23
C LEU A 91 -5.83 -1.64 1.05
N ASP A 92 -6.97 -1.78 0.40
CA ASP A 92 -8.21 -2.12 1.08
C ASP A 92 -8.13 -3.49 1.77
N ILE A 93 -7.55 -4.46 1.11
CA ILE A 93 -7.32 -5.79 1.67
C ILE A 93 -6.43 -5.70 2.92
N LEU A 94 -5.32 -4.99 2.82
CA LEU A 94 -4.41 -4.81 3.97
C LEU A 94 -5.09 -4.15 5.16
N ALA A 95 -5.98 -3.20 4.89
CA ALA A 95 -6.67 -2.45 5.94
C ALA A 95 -7.80 -3.24 6.60
N ASN A 96 -8.49 -4.11 5.86
CA ASN A 96 -9.79 -4.63 6.29
C ASN A 96 -9.91 -6.15 6.30
N ILE A 97 -8.87 -6.88 5.89
CA ILE A 97 -8.90 -8.35 5.87
C ILE A 97 -7.77 -8.90 6.72
N ASP A 98 -8.10 -9.90 7.56
CA ASP A 98 -7.09 -10.68 8.27
C ASP A 98 -6.47 -11.66 7.28
N LEU A 99 -5.22 -11.43 6.93
CA LEU A 99 -4.53 -12.24 5.91
C LEU A 99 -4.23 -13.66 6.41
N ARG A 100 -4.03 -13.83 7.70
CA ARG A 100 -3.79 -15.16 8.28
C ARG A 100 -5.04 -16.01 8.28
N LEU A 101 -6.15 -15.45 8.73
CA LEU A 101 -7.43 -16.13 8.81
C LEU A 101 -8.20 -16.08 7.50
N ARG A 102 -7.77 -15.25 6.56
CA ARG A 102 -8.33 -15.08 5.21
C ARG A 102 -9.81 -14.68 5.26
N ARG A 103 -10.14 -13.77 6.16
CA ARG A 103 -11.54 -13.31 6.36
C ARG A 103 -11.56 -11.84 6.79
N PRO A 104 -12.70 -11.15 6.60
CA PRO A 104 -12.79 -9.75 7.01
C PRO A 104 -12.50 -9.54 8.49
N ASN A 105 -11.88 -8.41 8.82
CA ASN A 105 -11.70 -7.99 10.21
C ASN A 105 -13.05 -7.62 10.83
N PHE A 106 -13.15 -7.72 12.15
CA PHE A 106 -14.36 -7.32 12.85
C PHE A 106 -14.61 -5.82 12.78
N SER A 107 -13.56 -5.02 12.78
CA SER A 107 -13.66 -3.57 12.65
C SER A 107 -13.06 -3.12 11.33
N THR A 108 -13.69 -2.12 10.71
CA THR A 108 -13.17 -1.52 9.48
C THR A 108 -12.13 -0.45 9.81
N ARG A 109 -11.18 -0.29 8.92
CA ARG A 109 -10.14 0.73 9.01
C ARG A 109 -10.24 1.63 7.78
N SER A 110 -10.27 2.94 8.01
CA SER A 110 -10.30 3.91 6.93
C SER A 110 -8.90 4.42 6.62
N LEU A 111 -8.58 4.51 5.35
CA LEU A 111 -7.30 5.04 4.87
C LEU A 111 -7.50 6.42 4.26
N ARG A 112 -6.52 7.29 4.45
CA ARG A 112 -6.43 8.55 3.72
C ARG A 112 -5.39 8.37 2.62
N LEU A 113 -5.85 8.43 1.37
CA LEU A 113 -4.99 8.30 0.20
C LEU A 113 -4.77 9.68 -0.40
N ILE A 114 -3.50 10.08 -0.54
CA ILE A 114 -3.13 11.35 -1.14
C ILE A 114 -2.24 11.04 -2.34
N ARG A 115 -2.63 11.49 -3.53
CA ARG A 115 -1.86 11.26 -4.72
C ARG A 115 -1.08 12.52 -5.12
N LEU A 116 0.22 12.37 -5.25
CA LEU A 116 1.10 13.36 -5.84
C LEU A 116 1.44 12.93 -7.26
N GLY A 117 0.94 13.67 -8.21
CA GLY A 117 1.14 13.35 -9.62
C GLY A 117 1.48 14.56 -10.44
N THR A 118 1.70 14.33 -11.72
CA THR A 118 1.84 15.36 -12.73
C THR A 118 0.67 15.26 -13.69
N SER A 119 0.35 16.38 -14.35
CA SER A 119 -0.62 16.39 -15.44
C SER A 119 -0.06 17.19 -16.60
N GLY A 120 -0.38 16.75 -17.80
CA GLY A 120 0.02 17.49 -18.99
C GLY A 120 -0.89 18.69 -19.20
N ALA A 121 -0.33 19.78 -19.76
CA ALA A 121 -1.14 20.91 -20.22
C ALA A 121 -1.84 20.55 -21.53
N LEU A 122 -3.04 21.01 -21.67
CA LEU A 122 -3.82 20.85 -22.91
C LEU A 122 -3.48 21.97 -23.89
#